data_96ead85c009b85d5e27f97bb706ae751
#
_entry.id   96ead85c009b85d5e27f97bb706ae751
#
_cell.length_a   1.000
_cell.length_b   1.000
_cell.length_c   1.000
_cell.angle_alpha   90.00
_cell.angle_beta   90.00
_cell.angle_gamma   90.00
#
_symmetry.space_group_name_H-M   'P 1'
#
loop_
_entity.id
_entity.type
_entity.pdbx_description
1 polymer ?
#
loop_
_entity_poly.entity_id
_entity_poly.type
_entity_poly.pdbx_seq_one_letter_code
_entity_poly.pdbx_strand_id
1 'polypeptide(L)' 'MPEKHIQIWTGYTYETIKNLEIFKYIDILVDGKYIESLKDESTWWRGSSNQRMIFFEEGEVKKINV' A
#
# COMPACT_ATOMS: atom_id res chain seq x y z
N MET A 1 -2.12 20.32 11.41
CA MET A 1 -1.96 19.71 10.84
C MET A 1 -2.70 19.09 10.60
N PRO A 2 -2.51 18.93 10.19
CA PRO A 2 -3.28 18.49 9.37
C PRO A 2 -3.72 17.18 9.62
N GLU A 3 -4.36 16.62 8.73
CA GLU A 3 -4.88 15.35 8.88
C GLU A 3 -3.81 14.38 9.03
N LYS A 4 -4.05 13.35 9.80
CA LYS A 4 -3.12 12.28 9.90
C LYS A 4 -3.35 11.31 8.76
N HIS A 5 -2.26 10.90 8.17
CA HIS A 5 -2.30 9.89 7.13
C HIS A 5 -1.63 8.64 7.66
N ILE A 6 -2.35 7.54 7.63
CA ILE A 6 -1.81 6.27 8.07
C ILE A 6 -1.44 5.48 6.84
N GLN A 7 -0.14 5.24 6.68
CA GLN A 7 0.39 4.50 5.54
C GLN A 7 1.09 3.26 6.06
N ILE A 8 0.76 2.11 5.49
CA ILE A 8 1.30 0.84 5.93
C ILE A 8 1.93 0.11 4.76
N TRP A 9 3.08 -0.52 5.02
CA TRP A 9 3.73 -1.39 4.05
C TRP A 9 3.49 -2.82 4.47
N THR A 10 3.16 -3.69 3.52
CA THR A 10 2.98 -5.11 3.81
C THR A 10 3.68 -5.92 2.75
N GLY A 11 4.12 -7.10 3.14
CA GLY A 11 4.72 -8.03 2.19
C GLY A 11 3.70 -8.90 1.50
N TYR A 12 2.42 -8.72 1.80
CA TYR A 12 1.36 -9.49 1.16
C TYR A 12 0.62 -8.61 0.17
N THR A 13 -0.07 -9.24 -0.78
CA THR A 13 -0.91 -8.48 -1.68
C THR A 13 -2.22 -8.15 -0.96
N TYR A 14 -2.82 -7.02 -1.34
CA TYR A 14 -4.05 -6.58 -0.70
C TYR A 14 -5.13 -7.65 -0.81
N GLU A 15 -5.21 -8.30 -1.97
CA GLU A 15 -6.26 -9.30 -2.18
C GLU A 15 -6.18 -10.45 -1.18
N THR A 16 -4.99 -10.71 -0.65
CA THR A 16 -4.80 -11.77 0.33
C THR A 16 -5.28 -11.36 1.72
N ILE A 17 -5.16 -10.08 2.04
CA ILE A 17 -5.43 -9.61 3.40
C ILE A 17 -6.58 -8.62 3.47
N LYS A 18 -7.37 -8.50 2.43
CA LYS A 18 -8.38 -7.45 2.35
C LYS A 18 -9.48 -7.58 3.39
N ASN A 19 -9.59 -8.72 4.06
CA ASN A 19 -10.64 -8.91 5.05
C ASN A 19 -10.25 -8.38 6.43
N LEU A 20 -9.04 -7.89 6.60
CA LEU A 20 -8.61 -7.36 7.88
C LEU A 20 -9.30 -6.03 8.16
N GLU A 21 -9.70 -5.84 9.41
CA GLU A 21 -10.41 -4.63 9.78
C GLU A 21 -9.54 -3.39 9.75
N ILE A 22 -8.22 -3.56 9.75
CA ILE A 22 -7.33 -2.42 9.78
C ILE A 22 -7.54 -1.50 8.58
N PHE A 23 -8.08 -2.03 7.49
CA PHE A 23 -8.28 -1.22 6.29
C PHE A 23 -9.36 -0.16 6.46
N LYS A 24 -10.13 -0.23 7.54
CA LYS A 24 -11.08 0.84 7.85
C LYS A 24 -10.39 2.07 8.39
N TYR A 25 -9.15 1.91 8.82
CA TYR A 25 -8.46 2.98 9.54
C TYR A 25 -7.25 3.53 8.82
N ILE A 26 -6.85 2.93 7.71
CA ILE A 26 -5.65 3.39 7.01
C ILE A 26 -6.05 4.15 5.76
N ASP A 27 -5.15 5.01 5.32
CA ASP A 27 -5.38 5.79 4.12
C ASP A 27 -4.64 5.24 2.92
N ILE A 28 -3.47 4.68 3.15
CA ILE A 28 -2.63 4.21 2.07
C ILE A 28 -2.00 2.87 2.46
N LEU A 29 -2.03 1.93 1.53
CA LEU A 29 -1.37 0.64 1.71
C LEU A 29 -0.40 0.44 0.56
N VAL A 30 0.85 0.16 0.88
CA VAL A 30 1.82 -0.25 -0.13
C VAL A 30 1.92 -1.76 -0.02
N ASP A 31 1.42 -2.47 -1.02
CA ASP A 31 1.31 -3.91 -0.94
C ASP A 31 2.26 -4.60 -1.92
N GLY A 32 2.41 -5.91 -1.71
CA GLY A 32 3.26 -6.71 -2.56
C GLY A 32 4.59 -7.01 -1.91
N LYS A 33 5.10 -8.21 -2.16
CA LYS A 33 6.35 -8.64 -1.57
C LYS A 33 7.52 -7.92 -2.26
N TYR A 34 8.50 -7.50 -1.46
CA TYR A 34 9.70 -6.89 -2.02
C TYR A 34 10.46 -7.94 -2.83
N ILE A 35 10.81 -7.61 -4.06
CA ILE A 35 11.57 -8.50 -4.92
C ILE A 35 12.83 -7.79 -5.33
N GLU A 36 13.97 -8.34 -4.94
CA GLU A 36 15.26 -7.69 -5.13
C GLU A 36 15.55 -7.41 -6.62
N SER A 37 15.19 -8.34 -7.47
CA SER A 37 15.47 -8.17 -8.90
C SER A 37 14.63 -7.08 -9.54
N LEU A 38 13.60 -6.60 -8.83
CA LEU A 38 12.73 -5.53 -9.32
C LEU A 38 12.93 -4.25 -8.50
N LYS A 39 14.07 -4.14 -7.83
CA LYS A 39 14.37 -2.99 -6.98
C LYS A 39 14.16 -1.69 -7.75
N ASP A 40 13.45 -0.76 -7.12
CA ASP A 40 13.10 0.50 -7.76
C ASP A 40 13.65 1.64 -6.93
N GLU A 41 14.77 2.19 -7.36
CA GLU A 41 15.42 3.26 -6.63
C GLU A 41 14.90 4.63 -7.01
N SER A 42 14.07 4.70 -8.03
CA SER A 42 13.55 5.99 -8.48
C SER A 42 12.28 6.40 -7.77
N THR A 43 11.70 5.51 -6.96
CA THR A 43 10.44 5.78 -6.29
C THR A 43 10.63 5.65 -4.79
N TRP A 44 10.26 6.70 -4.06
CA TRP A 44 10.52 6.75 -2.62
C TRP A 44 9.55 5.91 -1.79
N TRP A 45 8.39 5.60 -2.32
CA TRP A 45 7.35 4.97 -1.53
C TRP A 45 7.33 3.45 -1.63
N ARG A 46 8.12 2.87 -2.51
CA ARG A 46 8.16 1.42 -2.64
C ARG A 46 9.59 0.96 -2.84
N GLY A 47 9.84 -0.30 -2.53
CA GLY A 47 11.16 -0.86 -2.68
C GLY A 47 11.38 -1.58 -3.99
N SER A 48 10.32 -2.11 -4.58
CA SER A 48 10.43 -2.82 -5.86
C SER A 48 9.25 -2.44 -6.75
N SER A 49 9.43 -2.61 -8.04
CA SER A 49 8.47 -2.11 -9.02
C SER A 49 7.16 -2.87 -9.01
N ASN A 50 7.13 -4.04 -8.40
CA ASN A 50 5.90 -4.83 -8.32
C ASN A 50 4.97 -4.37 -7.20
N GLN A 51 5.42 -3.48 -6.34
CA GLN A 51 4.61 -3.03 -5.22
C GLN A 51 3.69 -1.91 -5.66
N ARG A 52 2.50 -1.89 -5.09
CA ARG A 52 1.47 -0.93 -5.49
C ARG A 52 1.14 -0.02 -4.32
N MET A 53 0.70 1.19 -4.62
CA MET A 53 0.21 2.12 -3.61
C MET A 53 -1.32 2.18 -3.76
N ILE A 54 -2.02 1.69 -2.76
CA ILE A 54 -3.48 1.61 -2.79
C ILE A 54 -4.04 2.65 -1.83
N PHE A 55 -4.91 3.49 -2.35
CA PHE A 55 -5.53 4.55 -1.54
C PHE A 55 -6.90 4.10 -1.10
N PHE A 56 -7.22 4.35 0.17
CA PHE A 56 -8.49 3.96 0.76
C PHE A 56 -9.29 5.17 1.20
N GLU A 57 -10.61 5.02 1.14
CA GLU A 57 -11.50 6.00 1.69
C GLU A 57 -12.62 5.24 2.39
N GLU A 58 -12.68 5.41 3.73
CA GLU A 58 -13.69 4.75 4.54
C GLU A 58 -13.67 3.24 4.36
N GLY A 59 -12.49 2.69 4.26
CA GLY A 59 -12.32 1.24 4.17
C GLY A 59 -12.41 0.67 2.78
N GLU A 60 -12.66 1.50 1.78
CA GLU A 60 -12.81 1.03 0.41
C GLU A 60 -11.68 1.54 -0.46
N VAL A 61 -11.29 0.73 -1.43
CA VAL A 61 -10.24 1.10 -2.35
C VAL A 61 -10.75 2.23 -3.24
N LYS A 62 -10.02 3.34 -3.23
CA LYS A 62 -10.40 4.48 -4.05
C LYS A 62 -9.55 4.58 -5.30
N LYS A 63 -8.27 4.23 -5.19
CA LYS A 63 -7.35 4.37 -6.30
C LYS A 63 -6.16 3.45 -6.10
N ILE A 64 -5.65 2.91 -7.18
CA ILE A 64 -4.45 2.06 -7.13
C ILE A 64 -3.42 2.67 -8.06
N ASN A 65 -2.24 2.93 -7.52
CA ASN A 65 -1.11 3.44 -8.28
C ASN A 65 -0.10 2.33 -8.47
N VAL A 66 0.31 2.09 -9.69
CA VAL A 66 1.31 1.05 -9.96
C VAL A 66 2.53 1.62 -10.66
#